data_cd87c40f041a28fa7d8db209c9bf47e5
#
_entry.id   cd87c40f041a28fa7d8db209c9bf47e5
#
_cell.length_a   1.000
_cell.length_b   1.000
_cell.length_c   1.000
_cell.angle_alpha   90.00
_cell.angle_beta   90.00
_cell.angle_gamma   90.00
#
_symmetry.space_group_name_H-M   'P 1'
#
loop_
_entity.id
_entity.type
_entity.pdbx_description
1 polymer ?
#
loop_
_entity_poly.entity_id
_entity_poly.type
_entity_poly.pdbx_seq_one_letter_code
_entity_poly.pdbx_strand_id
1 'polypeptide(L)'
;MKKITALALALAMALSLTACGGGNTSTPSTGGGSASASQPSGSTSQPATGGDGEKMFIPVMAKGFQHQFWQAVKAGADAAAADLGVEIYFDGPASETEIDKQVNMVKDQMAKNPKAMALAALSTDAVKEILEECASKNIPVIGFDSGVPDDTSGAVKATACTNNEAAAAIAAEKFGEHEGLVAKMQAATSADPVVIGCISQDAVSASVTGRTTGFVNKMAEIAEKYQPGKVSIEGHTLWEKKVADPAIIIRVEISATTEATAVQTAATSLLGTKGLAAVFCSNEGAVTGFLAAVSDGEDLAEGGRYADLVVAGFDAGAAQKNAVRQGWFYGSVTQDPYQIGYKAVEMAYKAANGEAVSDVDTGAQWYNADNIDDEMIALLVYD
;
A
#
# COMPACT_ATOMS: atom_id res chain seq x y z
N MET A 1 1.55 53.74 11.91
CA MET A 1 0.75 54.76 11.22
C MET A 1 0.68 54.43 9.74
N LYS A 2 -0.51 54.50 9.14
CA LYS A 2 -0.95 54.25 7.75
C LYS A 2 -1.20 52.77 7.47
N LYS A 3 -2.40 52.19 7.61
CA LYS A 3 -3.75 52.37 6.98
C LYS A 3 -3.77 51.99 5.50
N ILE A 4 -4.44 50.81 5.25
CA ILE A 4 -5.65 50.53 4.46
C ILE A 4 -5.44 50.57 2.93
N THR A 5 -5.81 49.50 2.22
CA THR A 5 -7.11 49.44 1.52
C THR A 5 -7.42 48.01 0.99
N ALA A 6 -8.60 47.54 1.32
CA ALA A 6 -9.31 46.42 0.71
C ALA A 6 -9.88 46.85 -0.65
N LEU A 7 -9.95 45.97 -1.63
CA LEU A 7 -10.85 46.14 -2.77
C LEU A 7 -11.53 44.79 -3.10
N ALA A 8 -12.80 44.75 -2.75
CA ALA A 8 -13.77 43.77 -3.21
C ALA A 8 -14.26 44.15 -4.60
N LEU A 9 -14.39 43.18 -5.51
CA LEU A 9 -15.16 43.35 -6.73
C LEU A 9 -16.04 42.12 -6.93
N ALA A 10 -17.35 42.32 -6.69
CA ALA A 10 -18.44 41.45 -7.09
C ALA A 10 -19.00 41.94 -8.41
N LEU A 11 -19.35 41.05 -9.33
CA LEU A 11 -20.30 41.25 -10.43
C LEU A 11 -20.73 39.86 -10.94
N ALA A 12 -21.87 39.36 -10.60
CA ALA A 12 -23.24 39.57 -11.12
C ALA A 12 -23.53 38.83 -12.43
N MET A 13 -24.42 37.91 -12.28
CA MET A 13 -25.34 37.17 -13.17
C MET A 13 -25.68 37.74 -14.54
N ALA A 14 -25.89 36.85 -15.50
CA ALA A 14 -26.98 36.99 -16.47
C ALA A 14 -27.54 35.62 -16.87
N LEU A 15 -28.77 35.37 -16.49
CA LEU A 15 -29.68 34.34 -17.03
C LEU A 15 -30.11 34.75 -18.46
N SER A 16 -30.27 33.76 -19.34
CA SER A 16 -31.23 33.88 -20.43
C SER A 16 -31.92 32.54 -20.70
N LEU A 17 -33.18 32.49 -20.29
CA LEU A 17 -34.20 31.56 -20.76
C LEU A 17 -34.68 32.01 -22.13
N THR A 18 -34.89 31.09 -23.07
CA THR A 18 -35.91 31.18 -24.08
C THR A 18 -36.58 29.86 -24.32
N ALA A 19 -37.87 29.85 -24.12
CA ALA A 19 -38.82 28.78 -24.36
C ALA A 19 -39.56 29.00 -25.67
N CYS A 20 -40.39 28.03 -26.04
CA CYS A 20 -41.42 27.96 -27.08
C CYS A 20 -40.99 27.23 -28.34
N GLY A 21 -41.73 26.28 -28.88
CA GLY A 21 -43.07 25.77 -28.63
C GLY A 21 -43.59 25.13 -29.93
N GLY A 22 -44.28 24.03 -29.78
CA GLY A 22 -45.55 23.82 -30.46
C GLY A 22 -45.63 23.04 -31.79
N GLY A 23 -46.36 21.95 -31.76
CA GLY A 23 -47.47 21.68 -32.67
C GLY A 23 -47.22 20.57 -33.73
N ASN A 24 -47.67 19.43 -33.54
CA ASN A 24 -48.97 18.74 -33.78
C ASN A 24 -49.25 18.24 -35.20
N THR A 25 -49.71 16.96 -35.29
CA THR A 25 -50.68 16.31 -36.20
C THR A 25 -50.17 15.86 -37.56
N SER A 26 -50.33 14.65 -38.02
CA SER A 26 -51.48 13.76 -38.13
C SER A 26 -51.11 12.60 -39.09
N THR A 27 -51.58 11.42 -38.78
CA THR A 27 -51.86 10.27 -39.66
C THR A 27 -52.92 10.66 -40.72
N PRO A 28 -53.17 9.90 -41.86
CA PRO A 28 -53.36 8.46 -41.85
C PRO A 28 -53.04 7.69 -43.19
N SER A 29 -52.94 6.35 -43.07
CA SER A 29 -53.74 5.31 -43.80
C SER A 29 -53.42 4.88 -45.22
N THR A 30 -53.36 3.55 -45.31
CA THR A 30 -53.91 2.58 -46.28
C THR A 30 -53.10 2.14 -47.50
N GLY A 31 -53.11 0.80 -47.61
CA GLY A 31 -53.08 0.05 -48.89
C GLY A 31 -51.97 -0.99 -48.95
N GLY A 32 -52.12 -2.23 -48.68
CA GLY A 32 -52.72 -3.37 -49.30
C GLY A 32 -51.87 -3.93 -50.47
N GLY A 33 -51.39 -5.20 -50.32
CA GLY A 33 -50.74 -5.89 -51.42
C GLY A 33 -50.04 -7.17 -50.96
N SER A 34 -50.74 -8.28 -51.00
CA SER A 34 -50.31 -9.65 -50.81
C SER A 34 -49.46 -10.16 -51.97
N ALA A 35 -48.33 -10.79 -51.75
CA ALA A 35 -47.76 -11.79 -52.65
C ALA A 35 -46.81 -12.74 -51.83
N SER A 36 -47.17 -13.99 -51.87
CA SER A 36 -46.51 -15.16 -51.39
C SER A 36 -45.27 -15.53 -52.22
N ALA A 37 -44.13 -15.85 -51.62
CA ALA A 37 -43.13 -16.77 -52.20
C ALA A 37 -42.09 -17.25 -51.16
N SER A 38 -42.20 -18.51 -50.85
CA SER A 38 -41.17 -19.54 -50.69
C SER A 38 -39.87 -19.21 -49.92
N GLN A 39 -39.67 -19.91 -48.78
CA GLN A 39 -38.42 -20.12 -48.04
C GLN A 39 -37.30 -20.71 -48.90
N PRO A 40 -36.05 -20.43 -48.47
CA PRO A 40 -35.18 -21.53 -48.06
C PRO A 40 -34.60 -21.36 -46.65
N SER A 41 -34.56 -22.48 -45.97
CA SER A 41 -33.96 -22.67 -44.64
C SER A 41 -32.48 -22.34 -44.63
N GLY A 42 -32.12 -21.23 -44.03
CA GLY A 42 -30.77 -20.90 -43.66
C GLY A 42 -30.67 -20.91 -42.14
N SER A 43 -29.96 -21.87 -41.59
CA SER A 43 -29.60 -21.93 -40.17
C SER A 43 -28.66 -20.77 -39.85
N THR A 44 -29.18 -19.68 -39.37
CA THR A 44 -28.42 -18.61 -38.73
C THR A 44 -28.37 -18.93 -37.25
N SER A 45 -27.20 -19.38 -36.79
CA SER A 45 -26.83 -19.37 -35.38
C SER A 45 -26.99 -17.94 -34.85
N GLN A 46 -28.05 -17.73 -34.13
CA GLN A 46 -28.29 -16.54 -33.34
C GLN A 46 -27.16 -16.44 -32.30
N PRO A 47 -26.48 -15.28 -32.18
CA PRO A 47 -25.63 -15.10 -31.03
C PRO A 47 -26.51 -15.20 -29.79
N ALA A 48 -26.11 -16.03 -28.84
CA ALA A 48 -26.75 -16.09 -27.53
C ALA A 48 -26.73 -14.68 -26.97
N THR A 49 -27.89 -14.04 -26.87
CA THR A 49 -28.11 -12.88 -26.03
C THR A 49 -27.85 -13.36 -24.61
N GLY A 50 -26.68 -13.01 -24.09
CA GLY A 50 -26.35 -13.21 -22.69
C GLY A 50 -27.45 -12.57 -21.84
N GLY A 51 -28.12 -13.38 -21.03
CA GLY A 51 -29.06 -12.88 -20.07
C GLY A 51 -28.33 -11.86 -19.16
N ASP A 52 -29.02 -10.83 -18.72
CA ASP A 52 -28.66 -9.98 -17.58
C ASP A 52 -28.59 -10.85 -16.30
N GLY A 53 -27.60 -11.72 -16.21
CA GLY A 53 -27.22 -12.38 -14.98
C GLY A 53 -26.51 -11.32 -14.12
N GLU A 54 -27.02 -11.13 -12.92
CA GLU A 54 -26.37 -10.30 -11.90
C GLU A 54 -24.87 -10.65 -11.85
N LYS A 55 -24.00 -9.65 -12.08
CA LYS A 55 -22.54 -9.86 -12.06
C LYS A 55 -22.13 -10.35 -10.68
N MET A 56 -21.14 -11.24 -10.64
CA MET A 56 -20.55 -11.65 -9.35
C MET A 56 -20.01 -10.42 -8.63
N PHE A 57 -20.45 -10.22 -7.40
CA PHE A 57 -20.02 -9.10 -6.56
C PHE A 57 -18.90 -9.54 -5.61
N ILE A 58 -17.78 -8.81 -5.62
CA ILE A 58 -16.58 -9.06 -4.80
C ILE A 58 -16.18 -7.77 -4.08
N PRO A 59 -16.43 -7.63 -2.78
CA PRO A 59 -15.88 -6.55 -1.98
C PRO A 59 -14.35 -6.66 -1.87
N VAL A 60 -13.65 -5.53 -2.03
CA VAL A 60 -12.20 -5.40 -1.91
C VAL A 60 -11.94 -4.33 -0.85
N MET A 61 -11.57 -4.76 0.34
CA MET A 61 -11.44 -3.89 1.51
C MET A 61 -9.98 -3.54 1.77
N ALA A 62 -9.61 -2.30 1.44
CA ALA A 62 -8.26 -1.74 1.64
C ALA A 62 -8.02 -1.25 3.07
N LYS A 63 -6.75 -0.95 3.42
CA LYS A 63 -6.43 -0.34 4.73
C LYS A 63 -6.80 1.14 4.79
N GLY A 64 -6.79 1.86 3.66
CA GLY A 64 -7.13 3.27 3.61
C GLY A 64 -6.89 3.89 2.24
N PHE A 65 -6.97 5.22 2.18
CA PHE A 65 -6.70 6.01 0.96
C PHE A 65 -5.72 7.18 1.20
N GLN A 66 -5.08 7.22 2.35
CA GLN A 66 -4.15 8.30 2.70
C GLN A 66 -2.81 8.23 1.95
N HIS A 67 -2.49 7.06 1.36
CA HIS A 67 -1.26 6.83 0.60
C HIS A 67 -1.57 6.60 -0.88
N GLN A 68 -0.69 7.07 -1.75
CA GLN A 68 -0.80 6.92 -3.22
C GLN A 68 -0.75 5.46 -3.65
N PHE A 69 -0.09 4.61 -2.86
CA PHE A 69 -0.07 3.16 -3.02
C PHE A 69 -1.46 2.57 -3.30
N TRP A 70 -2.50 2.98 -2.53
CA TRP A 70 -3.85 2.44 -2.67
C TRP A 70 -4.54 2.79 -4.00
N GLN A 71 -4.12 3.88 -4.65
CA GLN A 71 -4.63 4.24 -5.98
C GLN A 71 -4.11 3.25 -7.04
N ALA A 72 -2.83 2.86 -6.94
CA ALA A 72 -2.23 1.87 -7.84
C ALA A 72 -2.83 0.46 -7.61
N VAL A 73 -3.06 0.07 -6.34
CA VAL A 73 -3.75 -1.18 -6.00
C VAL A 73 -5.17 -1.20 -6.58
N LYS A 74 -5.90 -0.09 -6.44
CA LYS A 74 -7.25 0.04 -7.00
C LYS A 74 -7.26 -0.10 -8.51
N ALA A 75 -6.30 0.50 -9.21
CA ALA A 75 -6.20 0.40 -10.66
C ALA A 75 -6.03 -1.06 -11.11
N GLY A 76 -5.22 -1.85 -10.40
CA GLY A 76 -5.09 -3.28 -10.66
C GLY A 76 -6.37 -4.07 -10.39
N ALA A 77 -7.06 -3.78 -9.29
CA ALA A 77 -8.33 -4.41 -8.94
C ALA A 77 -9.43 -4.10 -9.97
N ASP A 78 -9.55 -2.83 -10.42
CA ASP A 78 -10.49 -2.42 -11.46
C ASP A 78 -10.21 -3.12 -12.79
N ALA A 79 -8.94 -3.28 -13.16
CA ALA A 79 -8.55 -4.00 -14.38
C ALA A 79 -8.94 -5.48 -14.32
N ALA A 80 -8.65 -6.17 -13.21
CA ALA A 80 -9.06 -7.56 -13.04
C ALA A 80 -10.60 -7.72 -13.07
N ALA A 81 -11.32 -6.77 -12.44
CA ALA A 81 -12.79 -6.78 -12.48
C ALA A 81 -13.34 -6.64 -13.90
N ALA A 82 -12.72 -5.79 -14.72
CA ALA A 82 -13.08 -5.62 -16.13
C ALA A 82 -12.80 -6.89 -16.94
N ASP A 83 -11.63 -7.49 -16.79
CA ASP A 83 -11.21 -8.70 -17.50
C ASP A 83 -12.07 -9.91 -17.16
N LEU A 84 -12.49 -10.03 -15.89
CA LEU A 84 -13.29 -11.15 -15.38
C LEU A 84 -14.80 -10.92 -15.50
N GLY A 85 -15.23 -9.70 -15.85
CA GLY A 85 -16.63 -9.32 -15.95
C GLY A 85 -17.38 -9.33 -14.61
N VAL A 86 -16.68 -9.10 -13.50
CA VAL A 86 -17.25 -9.04 -12.14
C VAL A 86 -17.50 -7.58 -11.73
N GLU A 87 -18.30 -7.41 -10.66
CA GLU A 87 -18.48 -6.14 -9.98
C GLU A 87 -17.67 -6.14 -8.69
N ILE A 88 -16.87 -5.10 -8.47
CA ILE A 88 -16.14 -4.93 -7.22
C ILE A 88 -16.62 -3.69 -6.47
N TYR A 89 -16.50 -3.75 -5.15
CA TYR A 89 -16.59 -2.58 -4.28
C TYR A 89 -15.24 -2.41 -3.61
N PHE A 90 -14.42 -1.50 -4.15
CA PHE A 90 -13.11 -1.18 -3.59
C PHE A 90 -13.25 0.02 -2.67
N ASP A 91 -13.04 -0.20 -1.37
CA ASP A 91 -13.15 0.85 -0.35
C ASP A 91 -12.27 0.53 0.86
N GLY A 92 -12.10 1.52 1.73
CA GLY A 92 -11.37 1.43 2.99
C GLY A 92 -11.67 2.64 3.86
N PRO A 93 -11.23 2.66 5.13
CA PRO A 93 -11.37 3.82 5.98
C PRO A 93 -10.55 5.00 5.46
N ALA A 94 -10.88 6.23 5.90
CA ALA A 94 -10.17 7.42 5.46
C ALA A 94 -8.72 7.46 5.98
N SER A 95 -8.47 6.85 7.14
CA SER A 95 -7.15 6.74 7.78
C SER A 95 -6.88 5.33 8.26
N GLU A 96 -5.63 4.90 8.18
CA GLU A 96 -5.17 3.60 8.70
C GLU A 96 -5.21 3.51 10.25
N THR A 97 -5.59 4.57 10.95
CA THR A 97 -5.90 4.53 12.40
C THR A 97 -7.29 3.99 12.70
N GLU A 98 -8.18 3.93 11.71
CA GLU A 98 -9.61 3.64 11.88
C GLU A 98 -9.91 2.12 11.83
N ILE A 99 -9.24 1.32 12.67
CA ILE A 99 -9.37 -0.15 12.70
C ILE A 99 -10.83 -0.58 12.86
N ASP A 100 -11.54 -0.03 13.86
CA ASP A 100 -12.95 -0.37 14.13
C ASP A 100 -13.86 -0.03 12.96
N LYS A 101 -13.53 1.03 12.21
CA LYS A 101 -14.28 1.41 11.03
C LYS A 101 -14.08 0.41 9.90
N GLN A 102 -12.85 -0.06 9.66
CA GLN A 102 -12.60 -1.13 8.69
C GLN A 102 -13.40 -2.39 9.05
N VAL A 103 -13.37 -2.79 10.32
CA VAL A 103 -14.14 -3.94 10.83
C VAL A 103 -15.64 -3.80 10.51
N ASN A 104 -16.23 -2.62 10.74
CA ASN A 104 -17.63 -2.38 10.43
C ASN A 104 -17.90 -2.38 8.93
N MET A 105 -17.00 -1.79 8.11
CA MET A 105 -17.12 -1.81 6.65
C MET A 105 -17.10 -3.24 6.10
N VAL A 106 -16.23 -4.11 6.63
CA VAL A 106 -16.19 -5.54 6.25
C VAL A 106 -17.50 -6.22 6.60
N LYS A 107 -18.05 -5.98 7.81
CA LYS A 107 -19.36 -6.52 8.23
C LYS A 107 -20.50 -6.08 7.30
N ASP A 108 -20.50 -4.82 6.91
CA ASP A 108 -21.51 -4.27 6.00
C ASP A 108 -21.44 -4.92 4.60
N GLN A 109 -20.24 -5.19 4.09
CA GLN A 109 -20.10 -5.90 2.83
C GLN A 109 -20.47 -7.38 2.95
N MET A 110 -20.09 -8.03 4.03
CA MET A 110 -20.44 -9.43 4.30
C MET A 110 -21.97 -9.63 4.41
N ALA A 111 -22.70 -8.64 4.94
CA ALA A 111 -24.17 -8.67 5.01
C ALA A 111 -24.85 -8.74 3.63
N LYS A 112 -24.15 -8.36 2.55
CA LYS A 112 -24.62 -8.48 1.16
C LYS A 112 -24.46 -9.90 0.59
N ASN A 113 -23.95 -10.85 1.38
CA ASN A 113 -23.70 -12.24 1.01
C ASN A 113 -22.84 -12.37 -0.27
N PRO A 114 -21.65 -11.74 -0.35
CA PRO A 114 -20.77 -11.85 -1.49
C PRO A 114 -20.29 -13.29 -1.69
N LYS A 115 -19.90 -13.66 -2.90
CA LYS A 115 -19.38 -14.99 -3.21
C LYS A 115 -17.95 -15.20 -2.72
N ALA A 116 -17.20 -14.12 -2.58
CA ALA A 116 -15.85 -14.04 -1.99
C ALA A 116 -15.58 -12.59 -1.57
N MET A 117 -14.54 -12.36 -0.79
CA MET A 117 -14.05 -11.04 -0.41
C MET A 117 -12.54 -10.97 -0.55
N ALA A 118 -12.01 -9.78 -0.80
CA ALA A 118 -10.59 -9.49 -0.63
C ALA A 118 -10.40 -8.52 0.55
N LEU A 119 -9.40 -8.76 1.39
CA LEU A 119 -9.16 -8.00 2.62
C LEU A 119 -7.67 -7.73 2.82
N ALA A 120 -7.31 -6.45 2.92
CA ALA A 120 -6.04 -5.99 3.48
C ALA A 120 -6.29 -5.55 4.93
N ALA A 121 -5.90 -6.37 5.90
CA ALA A 121 -6.23 -6.12 7.30
C ALA A 121 -5.38 -5.00 7.91
N LEU A 122 -6.01 -4.01 8.55
CA LEU A 122 -5.33 -3.00 9.39
C LEU A 122 -4.73 -3.63 10.65
N SER A 123 -5.44 -4.59 11.23
CA SER A 123 -4.99 -5.35 12.38
C SER A 123 -5.42 -6.81 12.23
N THR A 124 -4.47 -7.72 12.32
CA THR A 124 -4.74 -9.15 12.23
C THR A 124 -5.64 -9.64 13.36
N ASP A 125 -5.50 -9.05 14.56
CA ASP A 125 -6.31 -9.40 15.72
C ASP A 125 -7.76 -8.89 15.59
N ALA A 126 -7.95 -7.69 15.08
CA ALA A 126 -9.26 -7.06 15.02
C ALA A 126 -10.23 -7.74 14.03
N VAL A 127 -9.70 -8.47 13.04
CA VAL A 127 -10.52 -9.13 12.02
C VAL A 127 -10.84 -10.59 12.33
N LYS A 128 -10.34 -11.18 13.42
CA LYS A 128 -10.49 -12.60 13.75
C LYS A 128 -11.96 -13.04 13.81
N GLU A 129 -12.79 -12.30 14.56
CA GLU A 129 -14.23 -12.63 14.69
C GLU A 129 -14.96 -12.57 13.34
N ILE A 130 -14.58 -11.61 12.48
CA ILE A 130 -15.17 -11.50 11.14
C ILE A 130 -14.76 -12.68 10.25
N LEU A 131 -13.52 -13.13 10.34
CA LEU A 131 -13.05 -14.28 9.58
C LEU A 131 -13.76 -15.55 10.02
N GLU A 132 -14.01 -15.74 11.33
CA GLU A 132 -14.83 -16.83 11.82
C GLU A 132 -16.27 -16.76 11.26
N GLU A 133 -16.84 -15.58 11.19
CA GLU A 133 -18.19 -15.39 10.60
C GLU A 133 -18.17 -15.65 9.08
N CYS A 134 -17.15 -15.20 8.34
CA CYS A 134 -16.96 -15.54 6.92
C CYS A 134 -16.88 -17.05 6.71
N ALA A 135 -16.10 -17.75 7.54
CA ALA A 135 -15.98 -19.21 7.47
C ALA A 135 -17.34 -19.88 7.70
N SER A 136 -18.13 -19.46 8.72
CA SER A 136 -19.44 -20.00 9.03
C SER A 136 -20.45 -19.83 7.90
N LYS A 137 -20.30 -18.75 7.11
CA LYS A 137 -21.13 -18.42 5.94
C LYS A 137 -20.59 -18.99 4.63
N ASN A 138 -19.46 -19.69 4.65
CA ASN A 138 -18.75 -20.19 3.47
C ASN A 138 -18.37 -19.05 2.49
N ILE A 139 -17.98 -17.89 2.98
CA ILE A 139 -17.46 -16.77 2.21
C ILE A 139 -15.93 -16.88 2.23
N PRO A 140 -15.27 -17.30 1.13
CA PRO A 140 -13.82 -17.32 1.07
C PRO A 140 -13.26 -15.89 1.07
N VAL A 141 -12.17 -15.71 1.80
CA VAL A 141 -11.45 -14.44 1.89
C VAL A 141 -10.08 -14.59 1.24
N ILE A 142 -9.71 -13.63 0.41
CA ILE A 142 -8.36 -13.47 -0.12
C ILE A 142 -7.68 -12.33 0.61
N GLY A 143 -6.58 -12.63 1.28
CA GLY A 143 -5.70 -11.59 1.80
C GLY A 143 -5.01 -10.83 0.65
N PHE A 144 -4.78 -9.54 0.79
CA PHE A 144 -3.92 -8.81 -0.13
C PHE A 144 -3.14 -7.72 0.60
N ASP A 145 -1.97 -7.33 0.09
CA ASP A 145 -1.02 -6.40 0.75
C ASP A 145 -0.69 -6.82 2.20
N SER A 146 -1.63 -6.65 3.10
CA SER A 146 -1.54 -7.05 4.50
C SER A 146 -2.59 -8.14 4.77
N GLY A 147 -2.20 -9.40 4.65
CA GLY A 147 -3.06 -10.54 4.92
C GLY A 147 -3.23 -10.83 6.41
N VAL A 148 -3.78 -12.00 6.71
CA VAL A 148 -3.91 -12.53 8.07
C VAL A 148 -3.25 -13.91 8.12
N PRO A 149 -1.90 -13.95 8.26
CA PRO A 149 -1.14 -15.20 8.13
C PRO A 149 -1.49 -16.24 9.21
N ASP A 150 -1.95 -15.78 10.38
CA ASP A 150 -2.30 -16.64 11.52
C ASP A 150 -3.81 -16.94 11.59
N ASP A 151 -4.55 -16.80 10.47
CA ASP A 151 -5.96 -17.13 10.44
C ASP A 151 -6.20 -18.60 10.74
N THR A 152 -6.94 -18.88 11.81
CA THR A 152 -7.34 -20.23 12.23
C THR A 152 -8.78 -20.56 11.87
N SER A 153 -9.55 -19.61 11.34
CA SER A 153 -10.95 -19.79 10.94
C SER A 153 -11.09 -20.66 9.68
N GLY A 154 -10.06 -20.65 8.83
CA GLY A 154 -10.07 -21.23 7.50
C GLY A 154 -10.85 -20.41 6.46
N ALA A 155 -11.23 -19.17 6.77
CA ALA A 155 -11.84 -18.26 5.80
C ALA A 155 -10.82 -17.76 4.78
N VAL A 156 -9.61 -17.41 5.24
CA VAL A 156 -8.52 -16.97 4.36
C VAL A 156 -8.02 -18.17 3.56
N LYS A 157 -8.13 -18.08 2.24
CA LYS A 157 -7.76 -19.16 1.32
C LYS A 157 -6.35 -19.00 0.77
N ALA A 158 -5.93 -17.77 0.55
CA ALA A 158 -4.60 -17.40 0.08
C ALA A 158 -4.42 -15.88 0.18
N THR A 159 -3.18 -15.41 0.01
CA THR A 159 -2.84 -13.98 0.07
C THR A 159 -2.04 -13.58 -1.17
N ALA A 160 -2.40 -12.45 -1.80
CA ALA A 160 -1.63 -11.77 -2.84
C ALA A 160 -0.88 -10.59 -2.22
N CYS A 161 0.42 -10.73 -2.00
CA CYS A 161 1.21 -9.67 -1.36
C CYS A 161 2.68 -9.78 -1.78
N THR A 162 3.45 -8.73 -1.48
CA THR A 162 4.91 -8.80 -1.47
C THR A 162 5.37 -9.72 -0.32
N ASN A 163 6.40 -10.52 -0.55
CA ASN A 163 7.15 -11.13 0.55
C ASN A 163 7.86 -10.03 1.35
N ASN A 164 7.15 -9.46 2.33
CA ASN A 164 7.56 -8.26 3.04
C ASN A 164 8.89 -8.42 3.81
N GLU A 165 9.17 -9.60 4.37
CA GLU A 165 10.44 -9.85 5.05
C GLU A 165 11.60 -9.87 4.06
N ALA A 166 11.47 -10.61 2.96
CA ALA A 166 12.51 -10.67 1.93
C ALA A 166 12.72 -9.30 1.26
N ALA A 167 11.64 -8.56 0.99
CA ALA A 167 11.71 -7.24 0.40
C ALA A 167 12.44 -6.22 1.29
N ALA A 168 12.13 -6.18 2.58
CA ALA A 168 12.80 -5.27 3.50
C ALA A 168 14.26 -5.69 3.81
N ALA A 169 14.58 -6.98 3.70
CA ALA A 169 15.96 -7.45 3.78
C ALA A 169 16.84 -6.84 2.67
N ILE A 170 16.29 -6.54 1.48
CA ILE A 170 17.00 -5.84 0.40
C ILE A 170 17.55 -4.50 0.89
N ALA A 171 16.77 -3.70 1.62
CA ALA A 171 17.23 -2.41 2.15
C ALA A 171 18.41 -2.59 3.12
N ALA A 172 18.36 -3.62 3.98
CA ALA A 172 19.46 -3.94 4.89
C ALA A 172 20.71 -4.39 4.12
N GLU A 173 20.56 -5.20 3.06
CA GLU A 173 21.66 -5.60 2.17
C GLU A 173 22.31 -4.38 1.51
N LYS A 174 21.50 -3.44 1.01
CA LYS A 174 22.00 -2.17 0.45
C LYS A 174 22.73 -1.32 1.49
N PHE A 175 22.27 -1.29 2.73
CA PHE A 175 23.04 -0.65 3.82
C PHE A 175 24.38 -1.36 4.05
N GLY A 176 24.43 -2.69 3.94
CA GLY A 176 25.66 -3.47 4.01
C GLY A 176 26.63 -3.28 2.82
N GLU A 177 26.16 -2.73 1.71
CA GLU A 177 26.93 -2.37 0.53
C GLU A 177 27.44 -0.91 0.59
N HIS A 178 26.87 -0.05 1.45
CA HIS A 178 27.21 1.36 1.54
C HIS A 178 28.56 1.56 2.26
N GLU A 179 29.63 1.88 1.52
CA GLU A 179 31.01 1.93 2.03
C GLU A 179 31.17 2.78 3.31
N GLY A 180 30.56 3.97 3.34
CA GLY A 180 30.63 4.88 4.49
C GLY A 180 29.95 4.31 5.74
N LEU A 181 28.81 3.62 5.58
CA LEU A 181 28.12 2.98 6.70
C LEU A 181 28.89 1.75 7.20
N VAL A 182 29.43 0.94 6.29
CA VAL A 182 30.29 -0.20 6.62
C VAL A 182 31.52 0.25 7.40
N ALA A 183 32.20 1.31 6.98
CA ALA A 183 33.35 1.87 7.69
C ALA A 183 32.97 2.32 9.12
N LYS A 184 31.79 2.96 9.30
CA LYS A 184 31.27 3.33 10.64
C LYS A 184 31.01 2.08 11.49
N MET A 185 30.38 1.04 10.95
CA MET A 185 30.12 -0.21 11.67
C MET A 185 31.42 -0.93 12.08
N GLN A 186 32.43 -0.94 11.22
CA GLN A 186 33.74 -1.53 11.52
C GLN A 186 34.48 -0.78 12.65
N ALA A 187 34.36 0.54 12.67
CA ALA A 187 35.01 1.41 13.66
C ALA A 187 34.21 1.52 14.98
N ALA A 188 32.99 1.02 15.03
CA ALA A 188 32.09 1.15 16.17
C ALA A 188 32.67 0.50 17.43
N THR A 189 32.44 1.11 18.59
CA THR A 189 32.83 0.59 19.89
C THR A 189 31.69 0.75 20.89
N SER A 190 31.76 0.04 22.02
CA SER A 190 30.75 0.21 23.08
C SER A 190 30.79 1.61 23.74
N ALA A 191 31.92 2.32 23.64
CA ALA A 191 32.02 3.71 24.11
C ALA A 191 31.42 4.73 23.14
N ASP A 192 31.44 4.41 21.85
CA ASP A 192 30.88 5.22 20.78
C ASP A 192 30.13 4.30 19.80
N PRO A 193 28.89 3.88 20.15
CA PRO A 193 28.13 2.93 19.36
C PRO A 193 27.54 3.58 18.11
N VAL A 194 27.47 2.79 17.04
CA VAL A 194 26.73 3.14 15.84
C VAL A 194 25.27 2.71 15.98
N VAL A 195 24.34 3.61 15.68
CA VAL A 195 22.91 3.33 15.70
C VAL A 195 22.37 3.29 14.27
N ILE A 196 21.61 2.24 13.96
CA ILE A 196 20.85 2.07 12.73
C ILE A 196 19.38 2.06 13.10
N GLY A 197 18.66 3.08 12.66
CA GLY A 197 17.24 3.26 12.97
C GLY A 197 16.32 2.51 12.01
N CYS A 198 15.19 2.06 12.54
CA CYS A 198 14.06 1.58 11.75
C CYS A 198 12.81 2.29 12.25
N ILE A 199 12.18 3.12 11.40
CA ILE A 199 10.89 3.73 11.70
C ILE A 199 9.81 2.79 11.17
N SER A 200 9.03 2.21 12.09
CA SER A 200 7.88 1.37 11.77
C SER A 200 6.60 2.14 12.00
N GLN A 201 5.72 2.19 11.00
CA GLN A 201 4.46 2.92 11.12
C GLN A 201 3.54 2.30 12.17
N ASP A 202 3.52 0.97 12.26
CA ASP A 202 2.75 0.20 13.23
C ASP A 202 3.42 -1.14 13.56
N ALA A 203 2.84 -1.89 14.48
CA ALA A 203 3.25 -3.25 14.85
C ALA A 203 2.05 -4.22 14.88
N VAL A 204 0.99 -3.94 14.12
CA VAL A 204 -0.27 -4.69 14.14
C VAL A 204 -0.71 -5.19 12.76
N SER A 205 -0.25 -4.57 11.68
CA SER A 205 -0.49 -5.05 10.32
C SER A 205 0.62 -6.01 9.89
N ALA A 206 0.25 -7.08 9.17
CA ALA A 206 1.20 -8.11 8.75
C ALA A 206 2.29 -7.56 7.82
N SER A 207 1.94 -6.65 6.89
CA SER A 207 2.90 -6.09 5.94
C SER A 207 3.99 -5.27 6.63
N VAL A 208 3.60 -4.31 7.49
CA VAL A 208 4.57 -3.42 8.18
C VAL A 208 5.41 -4.18 9.20
N THR A 209 4.79 -5.10 9.95
CA THR A 209 5.50 -5.97 10.89
C THR A 209 6.51 -6.87 10.16
N GLY A 210 6.13 -7.44 9.02
CA GLY A 210 7.02 -8.25 8.18
C GLY A 210 8.22 -7.44 7.65
N ARG A 211 8.00 -6.21 7.16
CA ARG A 211 9.08 -5.31 6.71
C ARG A 211 10.05 -4.98 7.84
N THR A 212 9.53 -4.64 9.00
CA THR A 212 10.38 -4.35 10.19
C THR A 212 11.18 -5.59 10.57
N THR A 213 10.55 -6.77 10.61
CA THR A 213 11.21 -8.05 10.92
C THR A 213 12.32 -8.37 9.92
N GLY A 214 12.03 -8.29 8.63
CA GLY A 214 13.00 -8.58 7.57
C GLY A 214 14.21 -7.66 7.61
N PHE A 215 13.97 -6.34 7.74
CA PHE A 215 15.06 -5.37 7.86
C PHE A 215 15.90 -5.59 9.10
N VAL A 216 15.29 -5.69 10.28
CA VAL A 216 15.99 -5.81 11.56
C VAL A 216 16.83 -7.10 11.62
N ASN A 217 16.27 -8.23 11.20
CA ASN A 217 16.96 -9.51 11.21
C ASN A 217 18.16 -9.50 10.24
N LYS A 218 17.96 -9.04 9.01
CA LYS A 218 19.04 -8.96 8.01
C LYS A 218 20.11 -7.96 8.42
N MET A 219 19.73 -6.80 8.96
CA MET A 219 20.67 -5.80 9.43
C MET A 219 21.50 -6.30 10.62
N ALA A 220 20.87 -7.05 11.53
CA ALA A 220 21.58 -7.69 12.63
C ALA A 220 22.60 -8.73 12.13
N GLU A 221 22.21 -9.57 11.15
CA GLU A 221 23.13 -10.52 10.50
C GLU A 221 24.34 -9.80 9.88
N ILE A 222 24.12 -8.70 9.19
CA ILE A 222 25.18 -7.89 8.57
C ILE A 222 26.08 -7.24 9.62
N ALA A 223 25.49 -6.63 10.64
CA ALA A 223 26.21 -5.97 11.72
C ALA A 223 27.08 -6.94 12.53
N GLU A 224 26.61 -8.15 12.78
CA GLU A 224 27.38 -9.21 13.47
C GLU A 224 28.65 -9.62 12.71
N LYS A 225 28.74 -9.43 11.38
CA LYS A 225 29.97 -9.67 10.61
C LYS A 225 31.10 -8.69 11.00
N TYR A 226 30.73 -7.48 11.41
CA TYR A 226 31.67 -6.41 11.79
C TYR A 226 31.91 -6.33 13.29
N GLN A 227 30.90 -6.60 14.12
CA GLN A 227 30.93 -6.51 15.58
C GLN A 227 30.32 -7.78 16.22
N PRO A 228 31.00 -8.95 16.12
CA PRO A 228 30.46 -10.21 16.61
C PRO A 228 30.10 -10.18 18.12
N GLY A 229 28.87 -10.54 18.45
CA GLY A 229 28.36 -10.55 19.82
C GLY A 229 28.16 -9.17 20.45
N LYS A 230 28.24 -8.09 19.65
CA LYS A 230 28.10 -6.69 20.11
C LYS A 230 26.95 -5.94 19.41
N VAL A 231 25.97 -6.68 18.88
CA VAL A 231 24.81 -6.10 18.21
C VAL A 231 23.57 -6.26 19.07
N SER A 232 22.99 -5.14 19.51
CA SER A 232 21.69 -5.07 20.19
C SER A 232 20.58 -4.67 19.21
N ILE A 233 19.37 -5.14 19.48
CA ILE A 233 18.12 -4.66 18.88
C ILE A 233 17.30 -4.07 20.00
N GLU A 234 16.88 -2.82 19.89
CA GLU A 234 16.22 -2.06 20.95
C GLU A 234 14.96 -1.34 20.42
N GLY A 235 14.10 -0.90 21.32
CA GLY A 235 12.96 -0.02 21.05
C GLY A 235 11.61 -0.71 21.13
N HIS A 236 11.48 -1.97 20.75
CA HIS A 236 10.21 -2.68 20.85
C HIS A 236 10.39 -4.16 21.19
N THR A 237 9.56 -4.68 22.10
CA THR A 237 9.68 -6.03 22.68
C THR A 237 9.56 -7.15 21.64
N LEU A 238 8.86 -6.92 20.53
CA LEU A 238 8.68 -7.91 19.47
C LEU A 238 10.01 -8.31 18.81
N TRP A 239 10.97 -7.39 18.74
CA TRP A 239 12.28 -7.61 18.10
C TRP A 239 13.46 -7.51 19.05
N GLU A 240 13.24 -7.22 20.33
CA GLU A 240 14.28 -6.89 21.27
C GLU A 240 15.31 -8.03 21.45
N LYS A 241 16.60 -7.69 21.28
CA LYS A 241 17.76 -8.53 21.58
C LYS A 241 18.81 -7.67 22.26
N LYS A 242 18.96 -7.82 23.56
CA LYS A 242 19.95 -7.06 24.34
C LYS A 242 21.24 -7.83 24.51
N VAL A 243 22.37 -7.16 24.25
CA VAL A 243 23.71 -7.62 24.61
C VAL A 243 24.37 -6.62 25.57
N ALA A 244 25.33 -7.09 26.36
CA ALA A 244 26.10 -6.19 27.23
C ALA A 244 27.07 -5.36 26.36
N ASP A 245 27.14 -4.05 26.63
CA ASP A 245 28.06 -3.13 25.98
C ASP A 245 28.02 -3.22 24.43
N PRO A 246 26.89 -2.94 23.75
CA PRO A 246 26.78 -3.04 22.32
C PRO A 246 27.67 -2.01 21.63
N ALA A 247 28.27 -2.39 20.51
CA ALA A 247 28.93 -1.48 19.59
C ALA A 247 28.02 -1.04 18.44
N ILE A 248 27.03 -1.89 18.09
CA ILE A 248 26.01 -1.52 17.10
C ILE A 248 24.63 -1.73 17.74
N ILE A 249 23.75 -0.76 17.55
CA ILE A 249 22.37 -0.79 18.05
C ILE A 249 21.43 -0.62 16.86
N ILE A 250 20.59 -1.62 16.60
CA ILE A 250 19.46 -1.50 15.67
C ILE A 250 18.27 -1.03 16.49
N ARG A 251 17.84 0.22 16.26
CA ARG A 251 16.77 0.84 17.04
C ARG A 251 15.48 0.89 16.27
N VAL A 252 14.47 0.19 16.76
CA VAL A 252 13.11 0.23 16.21
C VAL A 252 12.31 1.31 16.93
N GLU A 253 11.82 2.28 16.17
CA GLU A 253 10.95 3.33 16.67
C GLU A 253 9.57 3.14 16.02
N ILE A 254 8.55 2.89 16.85
CA ILE A 254 7.17 2.71 16.36
C ILE A 254 6.37 3.97 16.64
N SER A 255 5.65 4.42 15.63
CA SER A 255 4.72 5.54 15.79
C SER A 255 3.57 5.17 16.74
N ALA A 256 3.14 6.13 17.54
CA ALA A 256 2.00 5.95 18.45
C ALA A 256 0.66 5.70 17.69
N THR A 257 0.54 6.28 16.51
CA THR A 257 -0.56 6.07 15.56
C THR A 257 -0.03 6.19 14.13
N THR A 258 -0.81 5.82 13.12
CA THR A 258 -0.42 5.97 11.71
C THR A 258 -0.61 7.40 11.17
N GLU A 259 -1.02 8.35 12.00
CA GLU A 259 -1.12 9.77 11.63
C GLU A 259 0.25 10.39 11.37
N ALA A 260 0.35 11.21 10.31
CA ALA A 260 1.62 11.80 9.87
C ALA A 260 2.38 12.54 10.98
N THR A 261 1.68 13.26 11.87
CA THR A 261 2.29 13.99 13.00
C THR A 261 2.85 13.05 14.08
N ALA A 262 2.22 11.90 14.29
CA ALA A 262 2.73 10.89 15.23
C ALA A 262 3.98 10.22 14.67
N VAL A 263 3.98 9.90 13.37
CA VAL A 263 5.13 9.36 12.66
C VAL A 263 6.29 10.36 12.64
N GLN A 264 6.02 11.64 12.39
CA GLN A 264 7.01 12.72 12.48
C GLN A 264 7.63 12.81 13.90
N THR A 265 6.81 12.63 14.92
CA THR A 265 7.29 12.64 16.32
C THR A 265 8.25 11.45 16.58
N ALA A 266 7.90 10.26 16.12
CA ALA A 266 8.76 9.08 16.20
C ALA A 266 10.07 9.29 15.44
N ALA A 267 10.01 9.83 14.23
CA ALA A 267 11.20 10.18 13.44
C ALA A 267 12.09 11.20 14.16
N THR A 268 11.49 12.25 14.74
CA THR A 268 12.23 13.28 15.51
C THR A 268 12.92 12.67 16.73
N SER A 269 12.26 11.74 17.43
CA SER A 269 12.85 10.99 18.55
C SER A 269 14.09 10.21 18.10
N LEU A 270 13.98 9.47 17.01
CA LEU A 270 15.06 8.69 16.43
C LEU A 270 16.23 9.59 16.00
N LEU A 271 15.96 10.70 15.31
CA LEU A 271 16.96 11.68 14.85
C LEU A 271 17.73 12.33 15.99
N GLY A 272 17.17 12.37 17.20
CA GLY A 272 17.85 12.81 18.42
C GLY A 272 18.83 11.79 19.01
N THR A 273 18.89 10.58 18.49
CA THR A 273 19.72 9.50 19.02
C THR A 273 21.19 9.71 18.66
N LYS A 274 22.08 9.72 19.68
CA LYS A 274 23.53 9.84 19.46
C LYS A 274 24.04 8.62 18.68
N GLY A 275 24.90 8.85 17.70
CA GLY A 275 25.51 7.79 16.89
C GLY A 275 24.61 7.27 15.75
N LEU A 276 23.46 7.90 15.49
CA LEU A 276 22.60 7.54 14.37
C LEU A 276 23.35 7.72 13.05
N ALA A 277 23.49 6.64 12.30
CA ALA A 277 24.23 6.59 11.03
C ALA A 277 23.38 6.23 9.83
N ALA A 278 22.28 5.51 10.05
CA ALA A 278 21.35 5.15 8.98
C ALA A 278 19.90 5.04 9.51
N VAL A 279 18.92 5.23 8.61
CA VAL A 279 17.48 5.08 8.91
C VAL A 279 16.79 4.33 7.76
N PHE A 280 16.03 3.30 8.11
CA PHE A 280 15.07 2.64 7.25
C PHE A 280 13.66 3.06 7.64
N CYS A 281 12.83 3.41 6.66
CA CYS A 281 11.40 3.74 6.81
C CYS A 281 10.56 2.62 6.22
N SER A 282 9.71 1.98 7.02
CA SER A 282 9.04 0.71 6.71
C SER A 282 7.96 0.79 5.61
N ASN A 283 7.46 1.99 5.30
CA ASN A 283 6.43 2.22 4.28
C ASN A 283 6.31 3.72 3.90
N GLU A 284 5.44 4.05 2.94
CA GLU A 284 5.19 5.43 2.51
C GLU A 284 4.82 6.37 3.68
N GLY A 285 4.03 5.90 4.65
CA GLY A 285 3.68 6.70 5.82
C GLY A 285 4.87 7.00 6.71
N ALA A 286 5.75 6.02 6.94
CA ALA A 286 7.00 6.21 7.69
C ALA A 286 7.95 7.19 6.95
N VAL A 287 8.04 7.09 5.61
CA VAL A 287 8.82 8.04 4.79
C VAL A 287 8.26 9.45 4.89
N THR A 288 6.95 9.64 4.77
CA THR A 288 6.32 10.96 4.85
C THR A 288 6.58 11.63 6.20
N GLY A 289 6.43 10.89 7.30
CA GLY A 289 6.71 11.40 8.63
C GLY A 289 8.20 11.69 8.86
N PHE A 290 9.09 10.86 8.32
CA PHE A 290 10.52 11.10 8.37
C PHE A 290 10.93 12.36 7.59
N LEU A 291 10.44 12.52 6.36
CA LEU A 291 10.71 13.72 5.53
C LEU A 291 10.23 14.98 6.25
N ALA A 292 9.04 14.98 6.85
CA ALA A 292 8.55 16.11 7.63
C ALA A 292 9.43 16.42 8.87
N ALA A 293 10.14 15.43 9.43
CA ALA A 293 11.06 15.64 10.55
C ALA A 293 12.43 16.19 10.13
N VAL A 294 12.76 16.15 8.83
CA VAL A 294 14.01 16.64 8.24
C VAL A 294 13.76 17.77 7.23
N SER A 295 12.81 18.66 7.53
CA SER A 295 12.48 19.83 6.70
C SER A 295 12.17 19.46 5.25
N ASP A 296 11.29 18.47 5.06
CA ASP A 296 10.92 17.90 3.74
C ASP A 296 12.10 17.39 2.91
N GLY A 297 13.21 17.02 3.58
CA GLY A 297 14.44 16.49 3.00
C GLY A 297 15.59 17.50 2.95
N GLU A 298 15.35 18.80 3.16
CA GLU A 298 16.41 19.84 3.07
C GLU A 298 17.56 19.58 4.06
N ASP A 299 17.27 19.05 5.26
CA ASP A 299 18.29 18.72 6.25
C ASP A 299 19.18 17.52 5.84
N LEU A 300 18.81 16.76 4.81
CA LEU A 300 19.62 15.66 4.23
C LEU A 300 20.50 16.12 3.07
N ALA A 301 20.25 17.32 2.52
CA ALA A 301 21.05 17.87 1.44
C ALA A 301 22.49 18.16 1.88
N GLU A 302 23.40 18.36 0.92
CA GLU A 302 24.79 18.75 1.19
C GLU A 302 24.85 19.98 2.10
N GLY A 303 25.57 19.87 3.22
CA GLY A 303 25.66 20.91 4.27
C GLY A 303 24.47 20.96 5.21
N GLY A 304 23.46 20.16 5.03
CA GLY A 304 22.34 20.01 5.96
C GLY A 304 22.72 19.28 7.24
N ARG A 305 21.85 19.36 8.25
CA ARG A 305 22.11 18.78 9.60
C ARG A 305 22.35 17.28 9.57
N TYR A 306 21.74 16.57 8.64
CA TYR A 306 21.77 15.12 8.51
C TYR A 306 22.36 14.66 7.18
N ALA A 307 23.20 15.47 6.54
CA ALA A 307 23.81 15.17 5.23
C ALA A 307 24.59 13.83 5.18
N ASP A 308 25.13 13.37 6.32
CA ASP A 308 25.87 12.11 6.42
C ASP A 308 25.00 10.90 6.83
N LEU A 309 23.68 11.10 6.93
CA LEU A 309 22.72 10.04 7.29
C LEU A 309 22.37 9.21 6.06
N VAL A 310 22.55 7.90 6.13
CA VAL A 310 22.15 6.99 5.06
C VAL A 310 20.68 6.63 5.25
N VAL A 311 19.82 6.99 4.30
CA VAL A 311 18.37 6.77 4.42
C VAL A 311 17.88 5.85 3.31
N ALA A 312 17.07 4.87 3.68
CA ALA A 312 16.33 4.05 2.74
C ALA A 312 14.83 4.01 3.13
N GLY A 313 13.98 3.99 2.11
CA GLY A 313 12.55 3.87 2.27
C GLY A 313 11.99 2.51 1.83
N PHE A 314 10.68 2.39 1.97
CA PHE A 314 9.87 1.34 1.37
C PHE A 314 8.65 2.00 0.71
N ASP A 315 8.15 1.44 -0.39
CA ASP A 315 7.16 2.04 -1.29
C ASP A 315 7.76 3.12 -2.21
N ALA A 316 6.93 3.92 -2.90
CA ALA A 316 7.40 4.79 -3.98
C ALA A 316 6.50 6.01 -4.28
N GLY A 317 5.89 6.63 -3.28
CA GLY A 317 5.09 7.85 -3.46
C GLY A 317 5.91 9.06 -3.95
N ALA A 318 5.24 10.11 -4.44
CA ALA A 318 5.86 11.27 -5.10
C ALA A 318 6.98 11.94 -4.27
N ALA A 319 6.76 12.19 -2.98
CA ALA A 319 7.75 12.80 -2.09
C ALA A 319 9.01 11.92 -1.94
N GLN A 320 8.82 10.62 -1.83
CA GLN A 320 9.88 9.64 -1.73
C GLN A 320 10.71 9.54 -3.00
N LYS A 321 10.06 9.49 -4.17
CA LYS A 321 10.75 9.52 -5.46
C LYS A 321 11.59 10.78 -5.63
N ASN A 322 11.06 11.93 -5.20
CA ASN A 322 11.82 13.17 -5.20
C ASN A 322 13.06 13.06 -4.30
N ALA A 323 12.93 12.56 -3.07
CA ALA A 323 14.05 12.39 -2.15
C ALA A 323 15.15 11.46 -2.72
N VAL A 324 14.74 10.40 -3.42
CA VAL A 324 15.67 9.49 -4.13
C VAL A 324 16.37 10.23 -5.29
N ARG A 325 15.64 10.96 -6.14
CA ARG A 325 16.22 11.72 -7.28
C ARG A 325 17.17 12.81 -6.83
N GLN A 326 16.92 13.44 -5.70
CA GLN A 326 17.82 14.46 -5.11
C GLN A 326 19.06 13.84 -4.44
N GLY A 327 19.13 12.51 -4.31
CA GLY A 327 20.20 11.84 -3.58
C GLY A 327 20.10 11.98 -2.06
N TRP A 328 18.96 12.47 -1.54
CA TRP A 328 18.69 12.57 -0.10
C TRP A 328 18.45 11.17 0.52
N PHE A 329 17.84 10.28 -0.25
CA PHE A 329 17.73 8.87 0.08
C PHE A 329 18.73 8.08 -0.75
N TYR A 330 19.43 7.17 -0.11
CA TYR A 330 20.29 6.19 -0.77
C TYR A 330 19.52 5.32 -1.76
N GLY A 331 18.24 5.08 -1.44
CA GLY A 331 17.29 4.41 -2.30
C GLY A 331 16.05 3.98 -1.54
N SER A 332 15.27 3.15 -2.17
CA SER A 332 14.06 2.58 -1.58
C SER A 332 13.72 1.22 -2.20
N VAL A 333 12.87 0.46 -1.52
CA VAL A 333 12.28 -0.77 -2.04
C VAL A 333 10.85 -0.48 -2.47
N THR A 334 10.50 -0.75 -3.72
CA THR A 334 9.11 -0.67 -4.19
C THR A 334 8.49 -2.05 -4.34
N GLN A 335 7.17 -2.11 -4.28
CA GLN A 335 6.33 -3.27 -4.53
C GLN A 335 5.76 -3.24 -5.95
N ASP A 336 4.88 -4.21 -6.28
CA ASP A 336 4.00 -4.13 -7.43
C ASP A 336 2.53 -3.96 -6.96
N PRO A 337 2.11 -2.74 -6.61
CA PRO A 337 0.77 -2.51 -6.10
C PRO A 337 -0.33 -2.82 -7.11
N TYR A 338 -0.07 -2.63 -8.41
CA TYR A 338 -1.01 -2.99 -9.46
C TYR A 338 -1.27 -4.51 -9.46
N GLN A 339 -0.22 -5.33 -9.41
CA GLN A 339 -0.37 -6.78 -9.35
C GLN A 339 -1.00 -7.25 -8.04
N ILE A 340 -0.71 -6.59 -6.92
CA ILE A 340 -1.40 -6.88 -5.64
C ILE A 340 -2.91 -6.75 -5.81
N GLY A 341 -3.38 -5.64 -6.37
CA GLY A 341 -4.80 -5.40 -6.59
C GLY A 341 -5.42 -6.35 -7.63
N TYR A 342 -4.73 -6.56 -8.75
CA TYR A 342 -5.19 -7.47 -9.80
C TYR A 342 -5.34 -8.91 -9.28
N LYS A 343 -4.31 -9.41 -8.61
CA LYS A 343 -4.30 -10.78 -8.04
C LYS A 343 -5.32 -10.96 -6.92
N ALA A 344 -5.57 -9.94 -6.11
CA ALA A 344 -6.60 -9.99 -5.08
C ALA A 344 -7.98 -10.33 -5.67
N VAL A 345 -8.38 -9.64 -6.74
CA VAL A 345 -9.66 -9.87 -7.42
C VAL A 345 -9.66 -11.17 -8.21
N GLU A 346 -8.59 -11.47 -8.95
CA GLU A 346 -8.46 -12.73 -9.71
C GLU A 346 -8.60 -13.96 -8.79
N MET A 347 -7.90 -13.95 -7.66
CA MET A 347 -7.94 -15.05 -6.69
C MET A 347 -9.30 -15.13 -5.98
N ALA A 348 -9.92 -13.99 -5.65
CA ALA A 348 -11.26 -13.97 -5.07
C ALA A 348 -12.30 -14.54 -6.04
N TYR A 349 -12.20 -14.21 -7.32
CA TYR A 349 -13.04 -14.80 -8.38
C TYR A 349 -12.87 -16.33 -8.46
N LYS A 350 -11.63 -16.82 -8.48
CA LYS A 350 -11.32 -18.26 -8.48
C LYS A 350 -11.91 -18.96 -7.25
N ALA A 351 -11.66 -18.40 -6.05
CA ALA A 351 -12.17 -18.95 -4.81
C ALA A 351 -13.71 -18.97 -4.76
N ALA A 352 -14.38 -17.93 -5.29
CA ALA A 352 -15.84 -17.88 -5.42
C ALA A 352 -16.40 -18.98 -6.32
N ASN A 353 -15.63 -19.42 -7.33
CA ASN A 353 -15.99 -20.52 -8.22
C ASN A 353 -15.57 -21.91 -7.69
N GLY A 354 -15.02 -21.99 -6.47
CA GLY A 354 -14.55 -23.24 -5.87
C GLY A 354 -13.22 -23.76 -6.44
N GLU A 355 -12.49 -22.90 -7.15
CA GLU A 355 -11.16 -23.22 -7.66
C GLU A 355 -10.11 -23.09 -6.53
N ALA A 356 -9.07 -23.93 -6.58
CA ALA A 356 -7.96 -23.84 -5.66
C ALA A 356 -7.14 -22.57 -5.91
N VAL A 357 -6.76 -21.88 -4.84
CA VAL A 357 -5.86 -20.73 -4.86
C VAL A 357 -4.69 -20.97 -3.92
N SER A 358 -3.59 -20.30 -4.14
CA SER A 358 -2.39 -20.32 -3.30
C SER A 358 -1.80 -18.93 -3.20
N ASP A 359 -0.98 -18.69 -2.19
CA ASP A 359 -0.29 -17.42 -2.00
C ASP A 359 0.49 -17.02 -3.25
N VAL A 360 0.47 -15.72 -3.54
CA VAL A 360 1.19 -15.09 -4.65
C VAL A 360 2.10 -14.00 -4.10
N ASP A 361 3.40 -14.20 -4.27
CA ASP A 361 4.38 -13.14 -4.07
C ASP A 361 4.41 -12.26 -5.34
N THR A 362 4.03 -10.99 -5.19
CA THR A 362 4.03 -10.00 -6.28
C THR A 362 5.40 -9.38 -6.50
N GLY A 363 6.38 -9.72 -5.67
CA GLY A 363 7.76 -9.26 -5.78
C GLY A 363 8.01 -7.88 -5.22
N ALA A 364 9.29 -7.50 -5.23
CA ALA A 364 9.77 -6.18 -4.85
C ALA A 364 11.07 -5.86 -5.58
N GLN A 365 11.37 -4.56 -5.76
CA GLN A 365 12.57 -4.08 -6.44
C GLN A 365 13.22 -2.94 -5.65
N TRP A 366 14.55 -2.93 -5.60
CA TRP A 366 15.30 -1.77 -5.14
C TRP A 366 15.37 -0.72 -6.24
N TYR A 367 15.16 0.53 -5.87
CA TYR A 367 15.41 1.66 -6.74
C TYR A 367 16.21 2.76 -6.03
N ASN A 368 17.02 3.47 -6.80
CA ASN A 368 17.81 4.60 -6.38
C ASN A 368 17.87 5.67 -7.50
N ALA A 369 18.69 6.69 -7.35
CA ALA A 369 18.79 7.75 -8.35
C ALA A 369 19.30 7.25 -9.74
N ASP A 370 20.05 6.15 -9.77
CA ASP A 370 20.62 5.62 -11.00
C ASP A 370 19.60 4.85 -11.85
N ASN A 371 18.59 4.19 -11.22
CA ASN A 371 17.67 3.27 -11.91
C ASN A 371 16.19 3.62 -11.78
N ILE A 372 15.81 4.70 -11.08
CA ILE A 372 14.40 5.06 -10.85
C ILE A 372 13.63 5.31 -12.15
N ASP A 373 14.33 5.71 -13.21
CA ASP A 373 13.75 6.00 -14.54
C ASP A 373 13.91 4.82 -15.52
N ASP A 374 14.46 3.68 -15.08
CA ASP A 374 14.50 2.45 -15.88
C ASP A 374 13.08 1.93 -16.14
N GLU A 375 12.83 1.41 -17.34
CA GLU A 375 11.50 0.99 -17.80
C GLU A 375 10.79 0.05 -16.79
N MET A 376 11.52 -0.90 -16.23
CA MET A 376 10.96 -1.85 -15.25
C MET A 376 10.61 -1.20 -13.91
N ILE A 377 11.43 -0.27 -13.42
CA ILE A 377 11.20 0.44 -12.16
C ILE A 377 10.10 1.49 -12.34
N ALA A 378 10.09 2.20 -13.47
CA ALA A 378 9.08 3.21 -13.77
C ALA A 378 7.63 2.66 -13.76
N LEU A 379 7.44 1.36 -14.01
CA LEU A 379 6.15 0.68 -13.90
C LEU A 379 5.72 0.39 -12.46
N LEU A 380 6.65 0.37 -11.52
CA LEU A 380 6.43 0.00 -10.11
C LEU A 380 6.34 1.22 -9.19
N VAL A 381 6.79 2.38 -9.66
CA VAL A 381 6.73 3.63 -8.88
C VAL A 381 5.52 4.47 -9.32
N TYR A 382 4.86 5.12 -8.38
CA TYR A 382 3.58 5.79 -8.60
C TYR A 382 3.60 7.24 -8.07
N ASP A 383 2.61 8.05 -8.51
CA ASP A 383 2.39 9.45 -8.11
C ASP A 383 1.01 9.65 -7.52
#